data_635b250421b6359a998e303478615c0b
#
_entry.id   635b250421b6359a998e303478615c0b
#
_cell.length_a   1.000
_cell.length_b   1.000
_cell.length_c   1.000
_cell.angle_alpha   90.00
_cell.angle_beta   90.00
_cell.angle_gamma   90.00
#
_symmetry.space_group_name_H-M   'P 1'
#
loop_
_entity.id
_entity.type
_entity.pdbx_description
1 polymer ?
#
loop_
_entity_poly.entity_id
_entity_poly.type
_entity_poly.pdbx_seq_one_letter_code
_entity_poly.pdbx_strand_id
1 'polypeptide(L)'
;SARHTDPGTTFDDNLRRFVNETRAKGGIPVLFNSIVRRNFVQPKDASIAKDARQTPGEQELPKEGSVLFDTHGAYLDSPRNVAKEMGVVFIDMNKITHDLVQGLGPVESKKLYMFVEPGKIPAFPKGREDNTHLNIYGARTIAGLTVDAIAGQIPELEKYVRHYDYVVAQDGTGDFFTVQEAINAVPDFRKNVRTTILVRKGTYKEKIIIPESKINISLIGEDGAVLTNDDFANKKNVFGENMGTSGSSSCYIYAPDFYAENITFENSAGPVGQAVACFVSADRAFFKNCRFLGYQDTLYTYGKQSRQYYEDCYIEGTVDFIFGWSVAVFNRCHIHSKRDGYVTAPSTDQGKKFGYVFYDCQLTADPEVAKVYLSRPWRPYAQAVFIRCELGKHI
;
A
#
# COMPACT_ATOMS: atom_id res chain seq x y z
N SER A 1 -29.40 -33.32 -18.99
CA SER A 1 -29.82 -31.92 -19.22
C SER A 1 -28.84 -31.28 -20.18
N ALA A 2 -29.32 -30.46 -21.09
CA ALA A 2 -28.57 -29.84 -22.20
C ALA A 2 -27.41 -28.87 -21.83
N ARG A 3 -26.86 -28.97 -20.64
CA ARG A 3 -25.80 -28.08 -20.12
C ARG A 3 -24.46 -28.79 -19.83
N HIS A 4 -24.34 -30.07 -20.11
CA HIS A 4 -23.08 -30.80 -19.96
C HIS A 4 -22.26 -30.69 -21.25
N THR A 5 -21.06 -30.18 -21.12
CA THR A 5 -20.01 -30.23 -22.14
C THR A 5 -18.86 -31.06 -21.57
N ASP A 6 -18.22 -31.89 -22.38
CA ASP A 6 -17.14 -32.77 -21.96
C ASP A 6 -15.80 -32.28 -22.53
N PRO A 7 -14.73 -32.20 -21.70
CA PRO A 7 -13.37 -31.88 -22.14
C PRO A 7 -12.92 -32.86 -23.21
N GLY A 8 -12.18 -32.38 -24.22
CA GLY A 8 -11.71 -33.18 -25.36
C GLY A 8 -12.75 -33.38 -26.45
N THR A 9 -14.02 -32.94 -26.24
CA THR A 9 -15.11 -33.02 -27.22
C THR A 9 -15.93 -31.75 -27.26
N THR A 10 -17.17 -31.79 -26.79
CA THR A 10 -18.13 -30.65 -26.90
C THR A 10 -17.66 -29.38 -26.22
N PHE A 11 -16.86 -29.46 -25.16
CA PHE A 11 -16.29 -28.26 -24.51
C PHE A 11 -15.23 -27.62 -25.42
N ASP A 12 -14.33 -28.41 -25.98
CA ASP A 12 -13.27 -27.96 -26.89
C ASP A 12 -13.87 -27.38 -28.19
N ASP A 13 -14.91 -28.03 -28.75
CA ASP A 13 -15.61 -27.55 -29.94
C ASP A 13 -16.28 -26.18 -29.69
N ASN A 14 -16.85 -25.97 -28.52
CA ASN A 14 -17.39 -24.67 -28.15
C ASN A 14 -16.29 -23.60 -28.04
N LEU A 15 -15.11 -23.93 -27.48
CA LEU A 15 -13.97 -23.01 -27.44
C LEU A 15 -13.48 -22.63 -28.83
N ARG A 16 -13.34 -23.62 -29.74
CA ARG A 16 -12.99 -23.37 -31.15
C ARG A 16 -13.99 -22.44 -31.83
N ARG A 17 -15.27 -22.68 -31.57
CA ARG A 17 -16.34 -21.82 -32.13
C ARG A 17 -16.22 -20.39 -31.61
N PHE A 18 -16.02 -20.16 -30.32
CA PHE A 18 -15.84 -18.83 -29.77
C PHE A 18 -14.61 -18.13 -30.36
N VAL A 19 -13.49 -18.81 -30.55
CA VAL A 19 -12.30 -18.27 -31.19
C VAL A 19 -12.63 -17.81 -32.62
N ASN A 20 -13.29 -18.66 -33.41
CA ASN A 20 -13.64 -18.38 -34.80
C ASN A 20 -14.65 -17.22 -34.92
N GLU A 21 -15.69 -17.21 -34.08
CA GLU A 21 -16.70 -16.14 -34.07
C GLU A 21 -16.10 -14.78 -33.66
N THR A 22 -15.13 -14.79 -32.70
CA THR A 22 -14.42 -13.59 -32.30
C THR A 22 -13.56 -13.04 -33.44
N ARG A 23 -12.80 -13.91 -34.10
CA ARG A 23 -11.97 -13.53 -35.28
C ARG A 23 -12.82 -13.00 -36.43
N ALA A 24 -13.95 -13.64 -36.69
CA ALA A 24 -14.87 -13.22 -37.76
C ALA A 24 -15.43 -11.80 -37.55
N LYS A 25 -15.45 -11.33 -36.31
CA LYS A 25 -15.84 -9.96 -35.93
C LYS A 25 -14.64 -9.00 -35.78
N GLY A 26 -13.44 -9.40 -36.17
CA GLY A 26 -12.22 -8.58 -36.04
C GLY A 26 -11.66 -8.50 -34.62
N GLY A 27 -12.16 -9.30 -33.68
CA GLY A 27 -11.66 -9.38 -32.31
C GLY A 27 -10.42 -10.26 -32.18
N ILE A 28 -9.63 -10.04 -31.16
CA ILE A 28 -8.48 -10.86 -30.75
C ILE A 28 -8.95 -11.80 -29.63
N PRO A 29 -9.07 -13.12 -29.87
CA PRO A 29 -9.49 -14.05 -28.82
C PRO A 29 -8.37 -14.33 -27.84
N VAL A 30 -8.71 -14.37 -26.53
CA VAL A 30 -7.84 -14.79 -25.44
C VAL A 30 -8.58 -15.87 -24.66
N LEU A 31 -7.97 -17.02 -24.47
CA LEU A 31 -8.57 -18.12 -23.70
C LEU A 31 -8.00 -18.17 -22.27
N PHE A 32 -8.88 -18.53 -21.34
CA PHE A 32 -8.56 -18.67 -19.91
C PHE A 32 -9.03 -20.06 -19.44
N ASN A 33 -8.32 -20.62 -18.47
CA ASN A 33 -8.87 -21.70 -17.66
C ASN A 33 -9.54 -21.13 -16.38
N SER A 34 -10.16 -22.03 -15.60
CA SER A 34 -10.87 -21.65 -14.39
C SER A 34 -9.93 -21.21 -13.26
N ILE A 35 -10.34 -20.21 -12.49
CA ILE A 35 -9.66 -19.88 -11.24
C ILE A 35 -9.76 -21.05 -10.26
N VAL A 36 -8.79 -21.14 -9.32
CA VAL A 36 -8.78 -22.23 -8.34
C VAL A 36 -9.94 -22.12 -7.34
N ARG A 37 -10.48 -23.25 -6.91
CA ARG A 37 -11.34 -23.35 -5.73
C ARG A 37 -10.48 -23.45 -4.48
N ARG A 38 -10.93 -22.85 -3.37
CA ARG A 38 -10.23 -22.90 -2.10
C ARG A 38 -10.44 -24.26 -1.40
N ASN A 39 -9.87 -25.31 -1.95
CA ASN A 39 -9.98 -26.68 -1.46
C ASN A 39 -8.63 -27.17 -0.90
N PHE A 40 -8.38 -26.92 0.38
CA PHE A 40 -7.16 -27.34 1.06
C PHE A 40 -7.31 -28.76 1.61
N VAL A 41 -6.35 -29.61 1.33
CA VAL A 41 -6.28 -31.00 1.79
C VAL A 41 -4.93 -31.30 2.43
N GLN A 42 -4.83 -32.36 3.24
CA GLN A 42 -3.53 -32.83 3.69
C GLN A 42 -2.74 -33.45 2.52
N PRO A 43 -1.41 -33.30 2.47
CA PRO A 43 -0.61 -33.77 1.35
C PRO A 43 -0.81 -35.27 1.02
N LYS A 44 -1.00 -36.11 2.03
CA LYS A 44 -1.28 -37.56 1.85
C LYS A 44 -2.63 -37.83 1.16
N ASP A 45 -3.57 -36.90 1.26
CA ASP A 45 -4.92 -37.07 0.71
C ASP A 45 -5.00 -36.49 -0.71
N ALA A 46 -4.06 -35.61 -1.10
CA ALA A 46 -3.99 -35.01 -2.43
C ALA A 46 -3.81 -36.06 -3.56
N SER A 47 -3.15 -37.17 -3.26
CA SER A 47 -2.95 -38.28 -4.21
C SER A 47 -4.21 -39.16 -4.42
N ILE A 48 -5.18 -39.09 -3.48
CA ILE A 48 -6.37 -39.93 -3.43
C ILE A 48 -7.59 -39.19 -3.97
N ALA A 49 -7.61 -37.85 -3.92
CA ALA A 49 -8.75 -37.01 -4.22
C ALA A 49 -9.03 -36.89 -5.74
N LYS A 50 -9.07 -37.98 -6.48
CA LYS A 50 -9.29 -37.95 -7.95
C LYS A 50 -10.65 -37.44 -8.38
N ASP A 51 -11.67 -37.31 -7.50
CA ASP A 51 -13.04 -37.01 -7.92
C ASP A 51 -13.92 -36.31 -6.87
N ALA A 52 -13.36 -35.53 -5.99
CA ALA A 52 -14.14 -34.83 -4.97
C ALA A 52 -14.81 -33.58 -5.56
N ARG A 53 -15.97 -33.74 -6.17
CA ARG A 53 -17.00 -32.68 -6.12
C ARG A 53 -17.43 -32.55 -4.66
N GLN A 54 -16.57 -31.93 -3.82
CA GLN A 54 -16.94 -31.76 -2.42
C GLN A 54 -17.95 -30.63 -2.31
N THR A 55 -19.13 -31.02 -1.89
CA THR A 55 -20.13 -30.14 -1.30
C THR A 55 -19.53 -29.38 -0.11
N PRO A 56 -19.83 -28.08 0.04
CA PRO A 56 -19.43 -27.33 1.21
C PRO A 56 -20.16 -27.89 2.45
N GLY A 57 -19.45 -28.25 3.47
CA GLY A 57 -19.99 -28.69 4.75
C GLY A 57 -19.20 -29.89 5.27
N GLU A 58 -18.51 -29.74 6.40
CA GLU A 58 -17.76 -30.76 7.13
C GLU A 58 -16.31 -31.01 6.66
N GLN A 59 -15.59 -29.95 6.33
CA GLN A 59 -14.12 -30.06 6.35
C GLN A 59 -13.61 -29.70 7.75
N GLU A 60 -12.88 -30.62 8.38
CA GLU A 60 -11.98 -30.26 9.48
C GLU A 60 -11.17 -29.01 9.09
N LEU A 61 -11.01 -28.07 10.03
CA LEU A 61 -10.20 -26.88 9.79
C LEU A 61 -8.86 -27.29 9.19
N PRO A 62 -8.45 -26.69 8.05
CA PRO A 62 -7.20 -27.05 7.39
C PRO A 62 -6.05 -26.88 8.38
N LYS A 63 -5.26 -27.94 8.57
CA LYS A 63 -4.09 -27.93 9.45
C LYS A 63 -2.91 -27.27 8.74
N GLU A 64 -1.94 -26.83 9.54
CA GLU A 64 -0.67 -26.34 9.01
C GLU A 64 -0.06 -27.38 8.04
N GLY A 65 0.50 -26.93 6.92
CA GLY A 65 1.02 -27.79 5.87
C GLY A 65 0.01 -28.32 4.85
N SER A 66 -1.26 -27.90 4.92
CA SER A 66 -2.27 -28.24 3.91
C SER A 66 -1.90 -27.67 2.53
N VAL A 67 -2.15 -28.45 1.49
CA VAL A 67 -1.95 -28.06 0.10
C VAL A 67 -3.28 -27.85 -0.60
N LEU A 68 -3.29 -26.91 -1.53
CA LEU A 68 -4.45 -26.62 -2.36
C LEU A 68 -4.61 -27.71 -3.42
N PHE A 69 -5.79 -28.30 -3.50
CA PHE A 69 -6.12 -29.35 -4.47
C PHE A 69 -7.14 -28.83 -5.49
N ASP A 70 -6.78 -28.90 -6.78
CA ASP A 70 -7.70 -28.47 -7.84
C ASP A 70 -8.73 -29.54 -8.18
N THR A 71 -9.98 -29.11 -8.30
CA THR A 71 -11.13 -30.00 -8.56
C THR A 71 -11.74 -29.86 -9.96
N HIS A 72 -11.07 -29.13 -10.89
CA HIS A 72 -11.58 -28.89 -12.24
C HIS A 72 -11.22 -29.99 -13.23
N GLY A 73 -10.16 -30.79 -12.93
CA GLY A 73 -9.73 -31.89 -13.78
C GLY A 73 -9.39 -31.42 -15.20
N ALA A 74 -9.76 -32.20 -16.20
CA ALA A 74 -9.45 -31.99 -17.61
C ALA A 74 -10.01 -30.66 -18.19
N TYR A 75 -10.96 -29.99 -17.51
CA TYR A 75 -11.45 -28.68 -17.93
C TYR A 75 -10.36 -27.60 -17.87
N LEU A 76 -9.28 -27.79 -17.13
CA LEU A 76 -8.14 -26.86 -17.10
C LEU A 76 -7.28 -26.98 -18.36
N ASP A 77 -7.18 -28.17 -18.93
CA ASP A 77 -6.30 -28.43 -20.06
C ASP A 77 -6.95 -28.08 -21.41
N SER A 78 -8.26 -28.23 -21.53
CA SER A 78 -9.00 -27.95 -22.77
C SER A 78 -8.74 -26.52 -23.31
N PRO A 79 -8.86 -25.42 -22.52
CA PRO A 79 -8.59 -24.07 -23.05
C PRO A 79 -7.13 -23.90 -23.48
N ARG A 80 -6.17 -24.51 -22.76
CA ARG A 80 -4.75 -24.47 -23.12
C ARG A 80 -4.50 -25.19 -24.45
N ASN A 81 -5.08 -26.38 -24.60
CA ASN A 81 -4.90 -27.21 -25.80
C ASN A 81 -5.52 -26.55 -27.04
N VAL A 82 -6.75 -26.02 -26.92
CA VAL A 82 -7.43 -25.31 -28.00
C VAL A 82 -6.69 -24.03 -28.35
N ALA A 83 -6.19 -23.27 -27.35
CA ALA A 83 -5.39 -22.06 -27.59
C ALA A 83 -4.14 -22.36 -28.39
N LYS A 84 -3.42 -23.43 -28.03
CA LYS A 84 -2.23 -23.88 -28.75
C LYS A 84 -2.57 -24.32 -30.16
N GLU A 85 -3.64 -25.10 -30.34
CA GLU A 85 -4.13 -25.59 -31.65
C GLU A 85 -4.49 -24.43 -32.59
N MET A 86 -5.19 -23.44 -32.05
CA MET A 86 -5.72 -22.32 -32.84
C MET A 86 -4.78 -21.09 -32.89
N GLY A 87 -3.61 -21.15 -32.24
CA GLY A 87 -2.65 -20.05 -32.23
C GLY A 87 -3.23 -18.77 -31.59
N VAL A 88 -3.87 -18.89 -30.42
CA VAL A 88 -4.39 -17.77 -29.65
C VAL A 88 -3.70 -17.67 -28.30
N VAL A 89 -3.73 -16.49 -27.69
CA VAL A 89 -3.17 -16.24 -26.36
C VAL A 89 -3.94 -17.09 -25.33
N PHE A 90 -3.20 -17.73 -24.44
CA PHE A 90 -3.73 -18.47 -23.30
C PHE A 90 -3.21 -17.89 -21.99
N ILE A 91 -4.10 -17.59 -21.06
CA ILE A 91 -3.77 -17.14 -19.71
C ILE A 91 -4.14 -18.24 -18.71
N ASP A 92 -3.14 -18.76 -18.01
CA ASP A 92 -3.33 -19.81 -17.00
C ASP A 92 -3.80 -19.22 -15.67
N MET A 93 -5.10 -18.87 -15.61
CA MET A 93 -5.69 -18.30 -14.40
C MET A 93 -5.73 -19.26 -13.24
N ASN A 94 -5.78 -20.58 -13.54
CA ASN A 94 -5.70 -21.58 -12.48
C ASN A 94 -4.36 -21.50 -11.75
N LYS A 95 -3.25 -21.52 -12.50
CA LYS A 95 -1.90 -21.40 -11.92
C LYS A 95 -1.73 -20.10 -11.13
N ILE A 96 -2.11 -18.96 -11.71
CA ILE A 96 -1.97 -17.64 -11.09
C ILE A 96 -2.75 -17.59 -9.76
N THR A 97 -3.99 -18.04 -9.77
CA THR A 97 -4.83 -18.02 -8.56
C THR A 97 -4.48 -19.12 -7.56
N HIS A 98 -3.96 -20.25 -8.02
CA HIS A 98 -3.39 -21.30 -7.17
C HIS A 98 -2.21 -20.76 -6.36
N ASP A 99 -1.25 -20.11 -7.02
CA ASP A 99 -0.07 -19.55 -6.39
C ASP A 99 -0.46 -18.49 -5.32
N LEU A 100 -1.43 -17.61 -5.63
CA LEU A 100 -1.98 -16.64 -4.67
C LEU A 100 -2.63 -17.33 -3.46
N VAL A 101 -3.55 -18.27 -3.71
CA VAL A 101 -4.35 -18.88 -2.63
C VAL A 101 -3.50 -19.83 -1.78
N GLN A 102 -2.58 -20.58 -2.39
CA GLN A 102 -1.62 -21.42 -1.67
C GLN A 102 -0.66 -20.56 -0.83
N GLY A 103 -0.17 -19.44 -1.36
CA GLY A 103 0.72 -18.52 -0.64
C GLY A 103 0.06 -17.86 0.56
N LEU A 104 -1.24 -17.55 0.48
CA LEU A 104 -2.02 -17.05 1.61
C LEU A 104 -2.34 -18.14 2.65
N GLY A 105 -2.33 -19.39 2.22
CA GLY A 105 -2.67 -20.53 3.08
C GLY A 105 -4.17 -20.61 3.46
N PRO A 106 -4.53 -21.63 4.27
CA PRO A 106 -5.92 -21.98 4.51
C PRO A 106 -6.71 -20.96 5.34
N VAL A 107 -6.05 -20.12 6.13
CA VAL A 107 -6.72 -19.12 6.97
C VAL A 107 -6.92 -17.81 6.20
N GLU A 108 -5.81 -17.21 5.75
CA GLU A 108 -5.84 -15.89 5.13
C GLU A 108 -6.54 -15.88 3.77
N SER A 109 -6.54 -16.98 3.02
CA SER A 109 -7.24 -17.07 1.75
C SER A 109 -8.76 -16.95 1.86
N LYS A 110 -9.36 -17.18 3.05
CA LYS A 110 -10.81 -16.96 3.28
C LYS A 110 -11.25 -15.55 2.89
N LYS A 111 -10.38 -14.54 3.05
CA LYS A 111 -10.70 -13.15 2.69
C LYS A 111 -11.00 -12.91 1.20
N LEU A 112 -10.62 -13.83 0.34
CA LEU A 112 -10.90 -13.76 -1.10
C LEU A 112 -12.27 -14.34 -1.46
N TYR A 113 -12.82 -15.24 -0.65
CA TYR A 113 -14.00 -16.03 -0.94
C TYR A 113 -15.20 -15.58 -0.11
N MET A 114 -16.40 -16.14 -0.41
CA MET A 114 -17.66 -15.78 0.23
C MET A 114 -17.80 -16.42 1.62
N PHE A 115 -17.00 -15.93 2.57
CA PHE A 115 -17.15 -16.26 3.98
C PHE A 115 -17.87 -15.13 4.70
N VAL A 116 -19.02 -15.42 5.26
CA VAL A 116 -19.90 -14.48 5.97
C VAL A 116 -20.29 -15.07 7.31
N GLU A 117 -20.00 -14.36 8.38
CA GLU A 117 -20.41 -14.77 9.73
C GLU A 117 -21.93 -14.67 9.92
N PRO A 118 -22.54 -15.53 10.74
CA PRO A 118 -23.97 -15.45 11.05
C PRO A 118 -24.37 -14.04 11.52
N GLY A 119 -25.51 -13.55 11.01
CA GLY A 119 -26.08 -12.26 11.40
C GLY A 119 -25.41 -11.01 10.80
N LYS A 120 -24.34 -11.14 10.03
CA LYS A 120 -23.64 -9.98 9.42
C LYS A 120 -24.30 -9.42 8.18
N ILE A 121 -24.94 -10.26 7.39
CA ILE A 121 -25.60 -9.85 6.13
C ILE A 121 -27.03 -10.40 6.14
N PRO A 122 -28.07 -9.57 5.92
CA PRO A 122 -29.47 -10.02 5.92
C PRO A 122 -29.77 -11.16 4.94
N ALA A 123 -29.11 -11.18 3.77
CA ALA A 123 -29.27 -12.25 2.77
C ALA A 123 -28.70 -13.61 3.23
N PHE A 124 -27.82 -13.62 4.24
CA PHE A 124 -27.20 -14.82 4.79
C PHE A 124 -27.30 -14.84 6.33
N PRO A 125 -28.52 -14.97 6.89
CA PRO A 125 -28.72 -14.86 8.34
C PRO A 125 -28.00 -15.95 9.15
N LYS A 126 -27.76 -17.13 8.53
CA LYS A 126 -27.01 -18.24 9.13
C LYS A 126 -25.50 -18.20 8.80
N GLY A 127 -25.04 -17.12 8.15
CA GLY A 127 -23.69 -17.06 7.59
C GLY A 127 -23.56 -17.81 6.25
N ARG A 128 -22.36 -17.82 5.70
CA ARG A 128 -22.01 -18.56 4.47
C ARG A 128 -20.55 -18.95 4.51
N GLU A 129 -20.24 -20.19 4.19
CA GLU A 129 -18.90 -20.69 3.95
C GLU A 129 -18.83 -21.23 2.51
N ASP A 130 -18.18 -20.49 1.63
CA ASP A 130 -18.13 -20.81 0.20
C ASP A 130 -16.69 -20.74 -0.30
N ASN A 131 -16.15 -21.89 -0.63
CA ASN A 131 -14.80 -22.07 -1.14
C ASN A 131 -14.68 -21.91 -2.66
N THR A 132 -15.77 -21.57 -3.35
CA THR A 132 -15.84 -21.50 -4.81
C THR A 132 -16.07 -20.08 -5.32
N HIS A 133 -16.98 -19.33 -4.70
CA HIS A 133 -17.35 -18.00 -5.17
C HIS A 133 -16.56 -16.92 -4.45
N LEU A 134 -16.03 -15.98 -5.23
CA LEU A 134 -15.30 -14.83 -4.71
C LEU A 134 -16.24 -13.80 -4.09
N ASN A 135 -15.78 -13.14 -3.04
CA ASN A 135 -16.35 -11.88 -2.61
C ASN A 135 -15.81 -10.70 -3.45
N ILE A 136 -16.29 -9.47 -3.17
CA ILE A 136 -15.86 -8.27 -3.91
C ILE A 136 -14.36 -8.05 -3.84
N TYR A 137 -13.74 -8.26 -2.69
CA TYR A 137 -12.29 -8.11 -2.51
C TYR A 137 -11.52 -9.13 -3.34
N GLY A 138 -11.90 -10.41 -3.27
CA GLY A 138 -11.28 -11.48 -4.04
C GLY A 138 -11.46 -11.29 -5.55
N ALA A 139 -12.66 -10.88 -6.00
CA ALA A 139 -12.94 -10.60 -7.40
C ALA A 139 -12.03 -9.47 -7.94
N ARG A 140 -11.85 -8.38 -7.18
CA ARG A 140 -10.95 -7.28 -7.56
C ARG A 140 -9.49 -7.69 -7.59
N THR A 141 -9.04 -8.46 -6.58
CA THR A 141 -7.67 -8.96 -6.51
C THR A 141 -7.35 -9.83 -7.73
N ILE A 142 -8.24 -10.78 -8.06
CA ILE A 142 -8.04 -11.67 -9.20
C ILE A 142 -8.18 -10.93 -10.54
N ALA A 143 -9.08 -9.95 -10.64
CA ALA A 143 -9.18 -9.10 -11.83
C ALA A 143 -7.88 -8.34 -12.10
N GLY A 144 -7.22 -7.78 -11.07
CA GLY A 144 -5.91 -7.15 -11.19
C GLY A 144 -4.87 -8.11 -11.78
N LEU A 145 -4.73 -9.30 -11.18
CA LEU A 145 -3.82 -10.33 -11.69
C LEU A 145 -4.13 -10.77 -13.13
N THR A 146 -5.42 -10.79 -13.50
CA THR A 146 -5.85 -11.11 -14.86
C THR A 146 -5.41 -10.03 -15.84
N VAL A 147 -5.58 -8.76 -15.48
CA VAL A 147 -5.15 -7.60 -16.30
C VAL A 147 -3.64 -7.63 -16.51
N ASP A 148 -2.86 -7.84 -15.45
CA ASP A 148 -1.40 -7.93 -15.53
C ASP A 148 -0.96 -9.12 -16.41
N ALA A 149 -1.62 -10.27 -16.28
CA ALA A 149 -1.33 -11.44 -17.10
C ALA A 149 -1.66 -11.24 -18.58
N ILE A 150 -2.76 -10.54 -18.90
CA ILE A 150 -3.14 -10.18 -20.27
C ILE A 150 -2.10 -9.21 -20.86
N ALA A 151 -1.73 -8.17 -20.15
CA ALA A 151 -0.74 -7.20 -20.60
C ALA A 151 0.63 -7.84 -20.82
N GLY A 152 1.05 -8.74 -19.93
CA GLY A 152 2.29 -9.50 -20.07
C GLY A 152 2.33 -10.42 -21.32
N GLN A 153 1.17 -10.86 -21.83
CA GLN A 153 1.05 -11.68 -23.04
C GLN A 153 0.75 -10.87 -24.31
N ILE A 154 0.18 -9.68 -24.15
CA ILE A 154 -0.21 -8.77 -25.23
C ILE A 154 0.36 -7.37 -24.93
N PRO A 155 1.66 -7.13 -25.25
CA PRO A 155 2.37 -5.91 -24.84
C PRO A 155 1.71 -4.60 -25.29
N GLU A 156 0.94 -4.63 -26.39
CA GLU A 156 0.20 -3.45 -26.87
C GLU A 156 -0.87 -2.96 -25.89
N LEU A 157 -1.29 -3.83 -24.96
CA LEU A 157 -2.28 -3.50 -23.92
C LEU A 157 -1.65 -2.92 -22.64
N GLU A 158 -0.32 -3.04 -22.47
CA GLU A 158 0.38 -2.54 -21.28
C GLU A 158 0.08 -1.07 -20.98
N LYS A 159 0.05 -0.23 -22.02
CA LYS A 159 -0.27 1.21 -21.91
C LYS A 159 -1.68 1.52 -21.37
N TYR A 160 -2.57 0.52 -21.33
CA TYR A 160 -3.93 0.66 -20.79
C TYR A 160 -4.07 0.11 -19.38
N VAL A 161 -3.02 -0.55 -18.85
CA VAL A 161 -3.05 -1.10 -17.50
C VAL A 161 -2.92 0.02 -16.48
N ARG A 162 -3.86 0.07 -15.56
CA ARG A 162 -3.81 1.01 -14.43
C ARG A 162 -3.31 0.30 -13.19
N HIS A 163 -2.06 0.57 -12.83
CA HIS A 163 -1.43 0.06 -11.60
C HIS A 163 -1.79 0.90 -10.37
N TYR A 164 -2.32 2.11 -10.59
CA TYR A 164 -2.71 3.05 -9.53
C TYR A 164 -4.14 3.56 -9.79
N ASP A 165 -4.87 3.86 -8.70
CA ASP A 165 -6.21 4.44 -8.80
C ASP A 165 -6.17 5.83 -9.47
N TYR A 166 -5.15 6.63 -9.11
CA TYR A 166 -4.90 7.96 -9.68
C TYR A 166 -3.42 8.18 -9.99
N VAL A 167 -3.17 9.00 -10.98
CA VAL A 167 -1.83 9.45 -11.39
C VAL A 167 -1.80 10.98 -11.37
N VAL A 168 -0.83 11.55 -10.66
CA VAL A 168 -0.54 12.99 -10.64
C VAL A 168 0.67 13.25 -11.51
N ALA A 169 0.55 14.13 -12.51
CA ALA A 169 1.64 14.52 -13.40
C ALA A 169 1.49 15.97 -13.88
N GLN A 170 2.53 16.78 -13.68
CA GLN A 170 2.52 18.20 -14.05
C GLN A 170 2.52 18.45 -15.57
N ASP A 171 2.91 17.45 -16.36
CA ASP A 171 2.95 17.51 -17.82
C ASP A 171 1.60 17.15 -18.50
N GLY A 172 0.56 16.86 -17.70
CA GLY A 172 -0.77 16.49 -18.18
C GLY A 172 -0.93 15.04 -18.62
N THR A 173 0.07 14.18 -18.39
CA THR A 173 -0.03 12.73 -18.69
C THR A 173 -0.74 11.93 -17.58
N GLY A 174 -1.05 12.58 -16.45
CA GLY A 174 -1.79 12.01 -15.32
C GLY A 174 -3.28 12.36 -15.33
N ASP A 175 -3.99 11.86 -14.32
CA ASP A 175 -5.39 12.20 -14.07
C ASP A 175 -5.54 13.60 -13.46
N PHE A 176 -4.50 14.08 -12.74
CA PHE A 176 -4.47 15.37 -12.04
C PHE A 176 -3.12 16.06 -12.23
N PHE A 177 -3.13 17.40 -12.19
CA PHE A 177 -1.91 18.21 -12.22
C PHE A 177 -1.29 18.41 -10.85
N THR A 178 -2.11 18.38 -9.79
CA THR A 178 -1.70 18.63 -8.42
C THR A 178 -2.00 17.42 -7.52
N VAL A 179 -1.19 17.28 -6.46
CA VAL A 179 -1.38 16.19 -5.49
C VAL A 179 -2.65 16.41 -4.67
N GLN A 180 -2.96 17.68 -4.33
CA GLN A 180 -4.16 18.00 -3.56
C GLN A 180 -5.44 17.67 -4.34
N GLU A 181 -5.48 17.88 -5.66
CA GLU A 181 -6.64 17.49 -6.49
C GLU A 181 -6.88 15.98 -6.43
N ALA A 182 -5.82 15.18 -6.58
CA ALA A 182 -5.92 13.73 -6.49
C ALA A 182 -6.42 13.27 -5.11
N ILE A 183 -5.91 13.86 -4.02
CA ILE A 183 -6.38 13.59 -2.65
C ILE A 183 -7.86 13.94 -2.50
N ASN A 184 -8.29 15.09 -3.02
CA ASN A 184 -9.69 15.52 -2.96
C ASN A 184 -10.63 14.56 -3.69
N ALA A 185 -10.17 13.96 -4.79
CA ALA A 185 -10.93 12.99 -5.57
C ALA A 185 -11.10 11.62 -4.89
N VAL A 186 -10.27 11.28 -3.89
CA VAL A 186 -10.44 10.04 -3.13
C VAL A 186 -11.77 10.05 -2.38
N PRO A 187 -12.61 9.00 -2.48
CA PRO A 187 -13.84 8.91 -1.71
C PRO A 187 -13.58 8.91 -0.20
N ASP A 188 -14.40 9.66 0.56
CA ASP A 188 -14.31 9.68 2.01
C ASP A 188 -14.73 8.34 2.62
N PHE A 189 -14.11 7.98 3.75
CA PHE A 189 -14.40 6.80 4.56
C PHE A 189 -14.38 5.47 3.80
N ARG A 190 -13.51 5.34 2.81
CA ARG A 190 -13.33 4.12 2.00
C ARG A 190 -12.64 3.01 2.81
N LYS A 191 -13.42 2.16 3.50
CA LYS A 191 -12.91 1.20 4.49
C LYS A 191 -12.28 -0.08 3.91
N ASN A 192 -12.75 -0.54 2.76
CA ASN A 192 -12.50 -1.91 2.31
C ASN A 192 -11.39 -2.05 1.27
N VAL A 193 -10.91 -0.94 0.72
CA VAL A 193 -9.86 -0.94 -0.30
C VAL A 193 -8.96 0.28 -0.10
N ARG A 194 -7.66 0.07 -0.21
CA ARG A 194 -6.68 1.15 -0.22
C ARG A 194 -6.77 1.92 -1.54
N THR A 195 -6.72 3.24 -1.49
CA THR A 195 -6.59 4.08 -2.69
C THR A 195 -5.12 4.41 -2.90
N THR A 196 -4.63 4.15 -4.09
CA THR A 196 -3.24 4.39 -4.47
C THR A 196 -3.14 5.56 -5.44
N ILE A 197 -2.27 6.53 -5.11
CA ILE A 197 -1.97 7.69 -5.95
C ILE A 197 -0.49 7.63 -6.33
N LEU A 198 -0.21 7.50 -7.62
CA LEU A 198 1.14 7.70 -8.14
C LEU A 198 1.40 9.19 -8.31
N VAL A 199 2.49 9.67 -7.74
CA VAL A 199 3.01 11.02 -7.94
C VAL A 199 4.22 10.93 -8.88
N ARG A 200 4.07 11.37 -10.12
CA ARG A 200 5.14 11.40 -11.10
C ARG A 200 6.27 12.32 -10.65
N LYS A 201 7.47 12.10 -11.18
CA LYS A 201 8.62 12.98 -10.97
C LYS A 201 8.25 14.44 -11.21
N GLY A 202 8.59 15.32 -10.25
CA GLY A 202 8.31 16.75 -10.32
C GLY A 202 8.38 17.40 -8.93
N THR A 203 8.42 18.74 -8.94
CA THR A 203 8.36 19.54 -7.70
C THR A 203 6.97 20.16 -7.59
N TYR A 204 6.17 19.63 -6.68
CA TYR A 204 4.80 20.05 -6.41
C TYR A 204 4.82 21.06 -5.26
N LYS A 205 4.79 22.36 -5.61
CA LYS A 205 4.76 23.45 -4.64
C LYS A 205 3.33 23.71 -4.19
N GLU A 206 2.88 22.92 -3.21
CA GLU A 206 1.52 22.91 -2.69
C GLU A 206 1.53 22.81 -1.17
N LYS A 207 0.51 23.37 -0.52
CA LYS A 207 0.19 23.07 0.86
C LYS A 207 -0.80 21.91 0.88
N ILE A 208 -0.30 20.72 1.20
CA ILE A 208 -1.06 19.48 1.08
C ILE A 208 -1.74 19.14 2.39
N ILE A 209 -3.03 18.83 2.32
CA ILE A 209 -3.84 18.39 3.47
C ILE A 209 -4.52 17.07 3.12
N ILE A 210 -4.21 16.02 3.88
CA ILE A 210 -4.87 14.72 3.80
C ILE A 210 -5.80 14.59 5.01
N PRO A 211 -7.09 14.91 4.87
CA PRO A 211 -8.01 14.95 6.00
C PRO A 211 -8.32 13.56 6.55
N GLU A 212 -8.80 13.51 7.79
CA GLU A 212 -9.09 12.26 8.51
C GLU A 212 -10.08 11.34 7.79
N SER A 213 -10.96 11.91 6.94
CA SER A 213 -11.91 11.15 6.15
C SER A 213 -11.29 10.30 5.01
N LYS A 214 -10.06 10.62 4.57
CA LYS A 214 -9.34 9.95 3.49
C LYS A 214 -8.57 8.71 3.98
N ILE A 215 -9.26 7.83 4.69
CA ILE A 215 -8.66 6.61 5.27
C ILE A 215 -8.11 5.66 4.19
N ASN A 216 -7.09 4.87 4.52
CA ASN A 216 -6.48 3.90 3.61
C ASN A 216 -5.95 4.50 2.30
N ILE A 217 -5.30 5.67 2.35
CA ILE A 217 -4.68 6.31 1.19
C ILE A 217 -3.18 6.00 1.13
N SER A 218 -2.66 5.80 -0.08
CA SER A 218 -1.23 5.67 -0.37
C SER A 218 -0.77 6.74 -1.35
N LEU A 219 0.34 7.38 -1.05
CA LEU A 219 1.11 8.20 -2.00
C LEU A 219 2.38 7.44 -2.39
N ILE A 220 2.52 7.13 -3.67
CA ILE A 220 3.70 6.44 -4.22
C ILE A 220 4.41 7.40 -5.15
N GLY A 221 5.66 7.76 -4.86
CA GLY A 221 6.45 8.67 -5.68
C GLY A 221 7.28 7.93 -6.73
N GLU A 222 7.38 8.50 -7.92
CA GLU A 222 8.53 8.24 -8.78
C GLU A 222 9.79 8.91 -8.19
N ASP A 223 10.96 8.41 -8.56
CA ASP A 223 12.21 9.03 -8.14
C ASP A 223 12.24 10.51 -8.56
N GLY A 224 12.42 11.40 -7.57
CA GLY A 224 12.35 12.85 -7.76
C GLY A 224 10.95 13.45 -7.62
N ALA A 225 9.98 12.75 -7.05
CA ALA A 225 8.70 13.32 -6.62
C ALA A 225 8.88 14.11 -5.32
N VAL A 226 8.74 15.44 -5.37
CA VAL A 226 8.96 16.36 -4.26
C VAL A 226 7.68 17.13 -3.95
N LEU A 227 7.21 17.04 -2.70
CA LEU A 227 6.09 17.82 -2.16
C LEU A 227 6.68 18.92 -1.28
N THR A 228 6.54 20.18 -1.66
CA THR A 228 7.20 21.30 -0.99
C THR A 228 6.28 22.51 -0.80
N ASN A 229 6.54 23.27 0.25
CA ASN A 229 6.03 24.64 0.46
C ASN A 229 7.07 25.45 1.25
N ASP A 230 6.88 26.77 1.35
CA ASP A 230 7.82 27.69 1.98
C ASP A 230 7.21 28.45 3.17
N ASP A 231 6.20 27.88 3.80
CA ASP A 231 5.62 28.48 4.99
C ASP A 231 6.53 28.26 6.23
N PHE A 232 6.63 29.26 7.11
CA PHE A 232 7.37 29.20 8.37
C PHE A 232 6.61 29.92 9.50
N ALA A 233 6.97 29.64 10.74
CA ALA A 233 6.19 30.06 11.90
C ALA A 233 5.92 31.59 11.99
N ASN A 234 6.89 32.41 11.60
CA ASN A 234 6.74 33.88 11.64
C ASN A 234 6.19 34.48 10.34
N LYS A 235 5.93 33.65 9.30
CA LYS A 235 5.24 34.11 8.10
C LYS A 235 3.81 34.53 8.44
N LYS A 236 3.36 35.65 7.89
CA LYS A 236 2.00 36.14 8.12
C LYS A 236 1.00 35.43 7.22
N ASN A 237 -0.13 35.05 7.80
CA ASN A 237 -1.29 34.58 7.03
C ASN A 237 -2.03 35.78 6.42
N VAL A 238 -3.10 35.50 5.66
CA VAL A 238 -3.92 36.54 4.99
C VAL A 238 -4.59 37.54 5.96
N PHE A 239 -4.66 37.22 7.24
CA PHE A 239 -5.21 38.06 8.28
C PHE A 239 -4.12 38.84 9.05
N GLY A 240 -2.84 38.73 8.66
CA GLY A 240 -1.72 39.40 9.33
C GLY A 240 -1.23 38.70 10.59
N GLU A 241 -1.69 37.49 10.90
CA GLU A 241 -1.28 36.69 12.06
C GLU A 241 -0.10 35.77 11.71
N ASN A 242 0.75 35.49 12.69
CA ASN A 242 1.80 34.49 12.50
C ASN A 242 1.19 33.10 12.29
N MET A 243 1.73 32.32 11.34
CA MET A 243 1.28 30.95 11.09
C MET A 243 1.54 30.01 12.27
N GLY A 244 2.58 30.28 13.05
CA GLY A 244 3.06 29.38 14.09
C GLY A 244 3.65 28.09 13.53
N THR A 245 4.29 27.30 14.38
CA THR A 245 4.91 26.04 13.97
C THR A 245 3.92 25.10 13.30
N SER A 246 2.75 24.88 13.93
CA SER A 246 1.73 23.98 13.37
C SER A 246 1.14 24.47 12.04
N GLY A 247 1.08 25.78 11.82
CA GLY A 247 0.57 26.37 10.58
C GLY A 247 1.57 26.36 9.42
N SER A 248 2.85 26.10 9.69
CA SER A 248 3.94 26.19 8.71
C SER A 248 4.13 24.94 7.85
N SER A 249 3.43 23.83 8.12
CA SER A 249 3.71 22.57 7.44
C SER A 249 3.40 22.62 5.95
N SER A 250 4.29 22.01 5.16
CA SER A 250 4.05 21.76 3.73
C SER A 250 3.00 20.67 3.51
N CYS A 251 3.05 19.61 4.32
CA CYS A 251 2.12 18.48 4.21
C CYS A 251 1.52 18.14 5.58
N TYR A 252 0.19 18.01 5.63
CA TYR A 252 -0.57 17.60 6.81
C TYR A 252 -1.22 16.24 6.57
N ILE A 253 -0.93 15.27 7.44
CA ILE A 253 -1.44 13.91 7.33
C ILE A 253 -2.27 13.57 8.57
N TYR A 254 -3.60 13.64 8.42
CA TYR A 254 -4.57 13.30 9.45
C TYR A 254 -5.21 11.92 9.23
N ALA A 255 -5.19 11.42 8.00
CA ALA A 255 -5.86 10.20 7.57
C ALA A 255 -5.24 8.94 8.20
N PRO A 256 -6.00 8.13 8.97
CA PRO A 256 -5.50 6.87 9.49
C PRO A 256 -5.21 5.85 8.38
N ASP A 257 -4.30 4.91 8.68
CA ASP A 257 -3.82 3.90 7.73
C ASP A 257 -3.14 4.50 6.48
N PHE A 258 -2.49 5.65 6.65
CA PHE A 258 -1.74 6.32 5.59
C PHE A 258 -0.46 5.55 5.24
N TYR A 259 -0.12 5.51 3.96
CA TYR A 259 1.13 4.96 3.47
C TYR A 259 1.79 5.93 2.48
N ALA A 260 3.09 6.13 2.60
CA ALA A 260 3.89 6.82 1.59
C ALA A 260 5.16 6.03 1.26
N GLU A 261 5.52 6.00 -0.01
CA GLU A 261 6.75 5.39 -0.49
C GLU A 261 7.41 6.27 -1.55
N ASN A 262 8.74 6.44 -1.47
CA ASN A 262 9.56 7.19 -2.43
C ASN A 262 9.15 8.67 -2.60
N ILE A 263 8.57 9.29 -1.58
CA ILE A 263 8.17 10.71 -1.60
C ILE A 263 9.20 11.54 -0.85
N THR A 264 9.57 12.69 -1.40
CA THR A 264 10.26 13.75 -0.68
C THR A 264 9.26 14.75 -0.15
N PHE A 265 9.21 14.90 1.17
CA PHE A 265 8.48 15.95 1.88
C PHE A 265 9.48 17.03 2.26
N GLU A 266 9.30 18.24 1.75
CA GLU A 266 10.23 19.33 1.94
C GLU A 266 9.53 20.58 2.51
N ASN A 267 10.23 21.33 3.36
CA ASN A 267 9.92 22.73 3.59
C ASN A 267 11.10 23.57 3.07
N SER A 268 10.84 24.34 2.03
CA SER A 268 11.84 25.13 1.30
C SER A 268 12.02 26.56 1.83
N ALA A 269 11.48 26.91 3.02
CA ALA A 269 11.63 28.23 3.61
C ALA A 269 13.08 28.58 4.00
N GLY A 270 13.94 27.56 4.14
CA GLY A 270 15.33 27.75 4.57
C GLY A 270 15.49 27.91 6.10
N PRO A 271 16.64 28.42 6.58
CA PRO A 271 16.95 28.51 8.01
C PRO A 271 16.30 29.73 8.69
N VAL A 272 14.98 29.86 8.59
CA VAL A 272 14.18 31.02 9.05
C VAL A 272 13.47 30.81 10.39
N GLY A 273 13.82 29.76 11.13
CA GLY A 273 13.14 29.30 12.34
C GLY A 273 12.31 28.07 12.06
N GLN A 274 11.23 27.86 12.84
CA GLN A 274 10.37 26.69 12.71
C GLN A 274 9.67 26.66 11.35
N ALA A 275 9.88 25.58 10.59
CA ALA A 275 9.33 25.39 9.26
C ALA A 275 9.15 23.88 9.00
N VAL A 276 7.93 23.40 9.16
CA VAL A 276 7.60 21.97 9.14
C VAL A 276 7.48 21.46 7.70
N ALA A 277 8.20 20.41 7.35
CA ALA A 277 8.02 19.73 6.07
C ALA A 277 6.80 18.80 6.11
N CYS A 278 6.65 18.02 7.18
CA CYS A 278 5.54 17.09 7.31
C CYS A 278 5.01 17.07 8.75
N PHE A 279 3.71 17.34 8.88
CA PHE A 279 2.94 17.20 10.11
C PHE A 279 2.11 15.92 10.04
N VAL A 280 2.37 14.99 10.96
CA VAL A 280 1.70 13.68 10.97
C VAL A 280 0.96 13.48 12.27
N SER A 281 -0.38 13.46 12.22
CA SER A 281 -1.23 13.09 13.37
C SER A 281 -2.03 11.81 13.14
N ALA A 282 -1.89 11.23 11.96
CA ALA A 282 -2.54 9.99 11.58
C ALA A 282 -2.14 8.81 12.49
N ASP A 283 -3.09 7.97 12.87
CA ASP A 283 -2.78 6.68 13.48
C ASP A 283 -2.45 5.64 12.42
N ARG A 284 -1.44 4.79 12.66
CA ARG A 284 -0.93 3.78 11.73
C ARG A 284 -0.43 4.39 10.40
N ALA A 285 0.32 5.49 10.50
CA ALA A 285 1.02 6.06 9.35
C ALA A 285 2.33 5.32 9.11
N PHE A 286 2.57 4.92 7.86
CA PHE A 286 3.79 4.23 7.45
C PHE A 286 4.47 4.96 6.29
N PHE A 287 5.75 5.27 6.47
CA PHE A 287 6.61 5.90 5.47
C PHE A 287 7.77 4.97 5.14
N LYS A 288 7.96 4.67 3.87
CA LYS A 288 9.03 3.81 3.38
C LYS A 288 9.86 4.53 2.32
N ASN A 289 11.18 4.51 2.48
CA ASN A 289 12.10 5.14 1.53
C ASN A 289 11.72 6.61 1.20
N CYS A 290 11.17 7.34 2.18
CA CYS A 290 10.79 8.73 2.05
C CYS A 290 11.92 9.66 2.51
N ARG A 291 11.91 10.90 2.04
CA ARG A 291 12.82 11.95 2.48
C ARG A 291 12.06 13.07 3.16
N PHE A 292 12.59 13.56 4.28
CA PHE A 292 12.06 14.71 5.02
C PHE A 292 13.14 15.77 5.08
N LEU A 293 12.96 16.83 4.29
CA LEU A 293 13.97 17.86 4.08
C LEU A 293 13.53 19.18 4.69
N GLY A 294 14.39 19.78 5.51
CA GLY A 294 14.10 21.04 6.16
C GLY A 294 15.27 21.55 6.99
N TYR A 295 14.95 22.38 7.95
CA TYR A 295 15.89 22.97 8.92
C TYR A 295 15.40 22.77 10.35
N GLN A 296 14.92 23.80 11.03
CA GLN A 296 14.34 23.67 12.36
C GLN A 296 12.92 23.10 12.24
N ASP A 297 12.58 22.08 13.05
CA ASP A 297 11.25 21.50 13.16
C ASP A 297 10.78 20.77 11.87
N THR A 298 11.65 20.03 11.20
CA THR A 298 11.35 19.39 9.89
C THR A 298 10.18 18.40 9.95
N LEU A 299 10.20 17.44 10.90
CA LEU A 299 9.20 16.39 11.01
C LEU A 299 8.45 16.51 12.34
N TYR A 300 7.17 16.85 12.26
CA TYR A 300 6.29 17.00 13.42
C TYR A 300 5.43 15.74 13.60
N THR A 301 5.82 14.89 14.52
CA THR A 301 5.09 13.65 14.86
C THR A 301 4.05 13.96 15.94
N TYR A 302 2.86 14.32 15.52
CA TYR A 302 1.80 14.85 16.39
C TYR A 302 0.83 13.77 16.87
N GLY A 303 0.22 13.96 18.03
CA GLY A 303 -0.98 13.25 18.47
C GLY A 303 -0.77 12.14 19.49
N LYS A 304 -1.63 12.15 20.52
CA LYS A 304 -1.60 11.23 21.68
C LYS A 304 -1.84 9.76 21.32
N GLN A 305 -2.58 9.51 20.25
CA GLN A 305 -2.95 8.15 19.82
C GLN A 305 -2.34 7.79 18.48
N SER A 306 -1.49 8.66 17.94
CA SER A 306 -0.81 8.44 16.68
C SER A 306 0.35 7.45 16.86
N ARG A 307 0.35 6.42 16.03
CA ARG A 307 1.44 5.46 15.86
C ARG A 307 2.00 5.63 14.47
N GLN A 308 3.31 5.85 14.40
CA GLN A 308 3.99 6.17 13.16
C GLN A 308 5.19 5.24 12.97
N TYR A 309 5.43 4.80 11.75
CA TYR A 309 6.55 3.94 11.40
C TYR A 309 7.27 4.49 10.17
N TYR A 310 8.57 4.67 10.31
CA TYR A 310 9.46 5.19 9.28
C TYR A 310 10.52 4.12 8.97
N GLU A 311 10.58 3.65 7.75
CA GLU A 311 11.50 2.61 7.31
C GLU A 311 12.34 3.11 6.14
N ASP A 312 13.66 2.93 6.28
CA ASP A 312 14.62 3.31 5.24
C ASP A 312 14.50 4.79 4.79
N CYS A 313 14.05 5.67 5.70
CA CYS A 313 13.82 7.09 5.40
C CYS A 313 15.09 7.92 5.63
N TYR A 314 15.22 9.01 4.87
CA TYR A 314 16.21 10.06 5.10
C TYR A 314 15.54 11.27 5.74
N ILE A 315 16.07 11.75 6.87
CA ILE A 315 15.52 12.88 7.63
C ILE A 315 16.65 13.85 7.96
N GLU A 316 16.52 15.10 7.53
CA GLU A 316 17.52 16.12 7.80
C GLU A 316 16.94 17.36 8.48
N GLY A 317 17.79 18.07 9.21
CA GLY A 317 17.44 19.34 9.83
C GLY A 317 18.51 19.94 10.69
N THR A 318 18.15 20.93 11.50
CA THR A 318 19.10 21.68 12.37
C THR A 318 18.79 21.50 13.84
N VAL A 319 17.67 22.05 14.32
CA VAL A 319 17.26 22.02 15.73
C VAL A 319 15.91 21.36 15.83
N ASP A 320 15.75 20.39 16.73
CA ASP A 320 14.48 19.73 17.03
C ASP A 320 13.79 19.17 15.79
N PHE A 321 14.56 18.72 14.81
CA PHE A 321 14.02 18.43 13.50
C PHE A 321 13.18 17.14 13.44
N ILE A 322 13.11 16.39 14.54
CA ILE A 322 12.10 15.34 14.79
C ILE A 322 11.47 15.63 16.14
N PHE A 323 10.23 16.08 16.17
CA PHE A 323 9.61 16.53 17.42
C PHE A 323 8.13 16.16 17.51
N GLY A 324 7.56 16.21 18.73
CA GLY A 324 6.16 15.90 18.99
C GLY A 324 5.96 14.83 20.05
N TRP A 325 4.75 14.25 20.10
CA TRP A 325 4.36 13.32 21.18
C TRP A 325 3.65 12.04 20.72
N SER A 326 3.78 11.67 19.46
CA SER A 326 3.33 10.38 18.97
C SER A 326 4.21 9.23 19.49
N VAL A 327 3.76 7.99 19.32
CA VAL A 327 4.63 6.83 19.34
C VAL A 327 5.19 6.66 17.93
N ALA A 328 6.50 6.82 17.76
CA ALA A 328 7.14 6.74 16.46
C ALA A 328 8.35 5.81 16.48
N VAL A 329 8.42 4.93 15.50
CA VAL A 329 9.57 4.04 15.28
C VAL A 329 10.26 4.43 13.98
N PHE A 330 11.57 4.66 14.08
CA PHE A 330 12.46 4.95 12.97
C PHE A 330 13.36 3.73 12.79
N ASN A 331 13.16 2.98 11.73
CA ASN A 331 13.87 1.73 11.45
C ASN A 331 14.78 1.89 10.22
N ARG A 332 16.07 1.66 10.40
CA ARG A 332 17.09 1.80 9.35
C ARG A 332 17.06 3.17 8.65
N CYS A 333 16.71 4.23 9.40
CA CYS A 333 16.66 5.58 8.85
C CYS A 333 18.06 6.23 8.86
N HIS A 334 18.29 7.10 7.90
CA HIS A 334 19.44 7.99 7.86
C HIS A 334 19.01 9.36 8.40
N ILE A 335 19.57 9.75 9.55
CA ILE A 335 19.27 11.01 10.26
C ILE A 335 20.46 11.95 10.08
N HIS A 336 20.25 13.11 9.48
CA HIS A 336 21.33 14.01 9.10
C HIS A 336 21.19 15.39 9.72
N SER A 337 22.22 15.83 10.45
CA SER A 337 22.26 17.14 11.11
C SER A 337 23.01 18.15 10.23
N LYS A 338 22.34 19.25 9.89
CA LYS A 338 22.88 20.32 9.04
C LYS A 338 23.54 21.45 9.84
N ARG A 339 23.43 21.44 11.16
CA ARG A 339 24.02 22.42 12.08
C ARG A 339 24.04 21.86 13.50
N ASP A 340 24.89 22.42 14.35
CA ASP A 340 24.88 22.14 15.79
C ASP A 340 23.48 22.35 16.37
N GLY A 341 23.01 21.42 17.22
CA GLY A 341 21.68 21.48 17.80
C GLY A 341 21.20 20.18 18.41
N TYR A 342 19.95 19.85 18.19
CA TYR A 342 19.29 18.67 18.76
C TYR A 342 18.57 17.89 17.65
N VAL A 343 18.79 16.59 17.61
CA VAL A 343 18.09 15.71 16.65
C VAL A 343 16.60 15.68 16.99
N THR A 344 16.27 15.41 18.27
CA THR A 344 14.88 15.24 18.66
C THR A 344 14.45 16.13 19.82
N ALA A 345 13.16 16.52 19.80
CA ALA A 345 12.47 17.17 20.92
C ALA A 345 11.16 16.44 21.23
N PRO A 346 11.23 15.27 21.87
CA PRO A 346 10.04 14.52 22.24
C PRO A 346 9.27 15.20 23.38
N SER A 347 7.94 15.04 23.34
CA SER A 347 7.03 15.52 24.37
C SER A 347 6.01 14.46 24.79
N THR A 348 6.48 13.24 24.91
CA THR A 348 5.67 12.08 25.32
C THR A 348 4.79 12.41 26.53
N ASP A 349 3.51 12.08 26.48
CA ASP A 349 2.56 12.34 27.57
C ASP A 349 2.82 11.42 28.78
N GLN A 350 2.43 11.90 29.96
CA GLN A 350 2.45 11.09 31.17
C GLN A 350 1.64 9.80 31.01
N GLY A 351 2.21 8.70 31.45
CA GLY A 351 1.58 7.37 31.42
C GLY A 351 1.68 6.64 30.07
N LYS A 352 2.28 7.25 29.04
CA LYS A 352 2.60 6.53 27.80
C LYS A 352 3.75 5.57 28.03
N LYS A 353 3.58 4.33 27.54
CA LYS A 353 4.59 3.28 27.66
C LYS A 353 5.78 3.51 26.71
N PHE A 354 5.52 4.11 25.54
CA PHE A 354 6.51 4.32 24.47
C PHE A 354 6.45 5.74 23.93
N GLY A 355 7.62 6.26 23.54
CA GLY A 355 7.80 7.51 22.78
C GLY A 355 8.48 7.23 21.45
N TYR A 356 9.66 7.83 21.22
CA TYR A 356 10.46 7.60 20.01
C TYR A 356 11.40 6.42 20.18
N VAL A 357 11.51 5.61 19.13
CA VAL A 357 12.48 4.51 19.04
C VAL A 357 13.22 4.61 17.72
N PHE A 358 14.53 4.79 17.78
CA PHE A 358 15.45 4.72 16.65
C PHE A 358 16.16 3.38 16.69
N TYR A 359 15.99 2.58 15.63
CA TYR A 359 16.48 1.22 15.55
C TYR A 359 17.29 1.02 14.28
N ASP A 360 18.56 0.58 14.41
CA ASP A 360 19.49 0.39 13.30
C ASP A 360 19.65 1.65 12.43
N CYS A 361 19.53 2.86 13.00
CA CYS A 361 19.65 4.12 12.28
C CYS A 361 21.11 4.58 12.17
N GLN A 362 21.42 5.32 11.11
CA GLN A 362 22.69 6.01 10.94
C GLN A 362 22.53 7.52 11.19
N LEU A 363 23.32 8.10 12.09
CA LEU A 363 23.34 9.52 12.39
C LEU A 363 24.60 10.16 11.81
N THR A 364 24.42 11.10 10.87
CA THR A 364 25.50 11.84 10.19
C THR A 364 25.31 13.33 10.31
N ALA A 365 26.27 14.11 9.89
CA ALA A 365 26.17 15.57 9.85
C ALA A 365 27.02 16.16 8.73
N ASP A 366 26.73 17.42 8.40
CA ASP A 366 27.60 18.23 7.53
C ASP A 366 29.00 18.36 8.15
N PRO A 367 30.05 18.51 7.34
CA PRO A 367 31.44 18.49 7.81
C PRO A 367 31.77 19.52 8.91
N GLU A 368 31.12 20.67 8.92
CA GLU A 368 31.33 21.75 9.87
C GLU A 368 30.57 21.57 11.19
N VAL A 369 29.66 20.59 11.28
CA VAL A 369 28.87 20.32 12.48
C VAL A 369 29.69 19.56 13.51
N ALA A 370 29.83 20.12 14.69
CA ALA A 370 30.72 19.60 15.72
C ALA A 370 30.01 19.13 16.99
N LYS A 371 28.79 19.61 17.27
CA LYS A 371 28.11 19.35 18.54
C LYS A 371 26.59 19.21 18.38
N VAL A 372 26.15 17.96 18.33
CA VAL A 372 24.74 17.62 18.26
C VAL A 372 24.34 16.72 19.43
N TYR A 373 23.21 17.00 20.03
CA TYR A 373 22.63 16.16 21.05
C TYR A 373 21.53 15.27 20.46
N LEU A 374 21.46 14.02 20.86
CA LEU A 374 20.45 13.07 20.39
C LEU A 374 19.01 13.52 20.69
N SER A 375 18.84 14.14 21.87
CA SER A 375 17.49 14.53 22.32
C SER A 375 17.56 15.63 23.36
N ARG A 376 16.53 16.50 23.38
CA ARG A 376 16.23 17.30 24.56
C ARG A 376 14.76 17.11 24.97
N PRO A 377 14.44 16.95 26.24
CA PRO A 377 13.06 16.74 26.67
C PRO A 377 12.25 18.04 26.51
N TRP A 378 11.27 18.07 25.61
CA TRP A 378 10.39 19.20 25.47
C TRP A 378 9.29 19.22 26.56
N ARG A 379 9.00 18.06 27.15
CA ARG A 379 8.07 17.90 28.29
C ARG A 379 8.65 16.89 29.30
N PRO A 380 8.16 16.89 30.58
CA PRO A 380 8.75 16.10 31.65
C PRO A 380 8.82 14.59 31.43
N TYR A 381 7.93 14.02 30.59
CA TYR A 381 7.84 12.58 30.35
C TYR A 381 8.40 12.17 28.96
N ALA A 382 9.17 13.05 28.35
CA ALA A 382 9.76 12.82 27.03
C ALA A 382 10.59 11.52 26.99
N GLN A 383 10.40 10.72 25.94
CA GLN A 383 11.09 9.46 25.74
C GLN A 383 11.66 9.39 24.32
N ALA A 384 12.96 9.12 24.21
CA ALA A 384 13.65 8.78 22.97
C ALA A 384 14.69 7.69 23.28
N VAL A 385 14.65 6.60 22.53
CA VAL A 385 15.53 5.45 22.70
C VAL A 385 16.25 5.17 21.39
N PHE A 386 17.55 5.00 21.44
CA PHE A 386 18.40 4.69 20.29
C PHE A 386 19.00 3.29 20.49
N ILE A 387 18.71 2.38 19.56
CA ILE A 387 19.10 0.96 19.64
C ILE A 387 19.92 0.60 18.41
N ARG A 388 21.14 0.12 18.62
CA ARG A 388 22.09 -0.28 17.55
C ARG A 388 22.32 0.79 16.49
N CYS A 389 22.20 2.07 16.85
CA CYS A 389 22.45 3.17 15.93
C CYS A 389 23.94 3.45 15.73
N GLU A 390 24.33 3.75 14.51
CA GLU A 390 25.65 4.32 14.20
C GLU A 390 25.65 5.83 14.51
N LEU A 391 26.47 6.26 15.46
CA LEU A 391 26.60 7.67 15.84
C LEU A 391 27.86 8.27 15.22
N GLY A 392 27.70 9.33 14.44
CA GLY A 392 28.82 10.10 13.90
C GLY A 392 29.56 10.89 14.99
N LYS A 393 30.74 11.42 14.65
CA LYS A 393 31.61 12.15 15.61
C LYS A 393 31.02 13.45 16.16
N HIS A 394 29.93 13.94 15.58
CA HIS A 394 29.21 15.16 15.96
C HIS A 394 28.26 14.94 17.18
N ILE A 395 28.01 13.70 17.57
CA ILE A 395 27.15 13.35 18.71
C ILE A 395 27.99 13.36 20.01
#